data_543f48c9dc4165fe1b041cb983e203dd
#
_entry.id   543f48c9dc4165fe1b041cb983e203dd
#
_cell.length_a   1.000
_cell.length_b   1.000
_cell.length_c   1.000
_cell.angle_alpha   90.00
_cell.angle_beta   90.00
_cell.angle_gamma   90.00
#
_symmetry.space_group_name_H-M   'P 1'
#
loop_
_entity.id
_entity.type
_entity.pdbx_description
1 polymer ?
#
loop_
_entity_poly.entity_id
_entity_poly.type
_entity_poly.pdbx_seq_one_letter_code
_entity_poly.pdbx_strand_id
1 'polypeptide(L)'
;MTFIDRLRQRWQSANSLLCVGLDPDPARFPEHYAGDEDALFSFCRDIADATAEYACAFKPQIAYFAAHNGGESALQRLIAHINATHPDIPVILDSKRGDIGSTAAQYAVEAFDRFGADAVTLNPYMGYDSAEPFLKRDGRGCVFLCHTSNPGARDFQELLVDGEPLYQHVARTIAQKWNDNGNCALVVGATFPEELGRIRNIVGDMPLLIPGVGAQGGDVAAVVKNGKTADGTGLIINSSRGILYASMGEDFREAAAQAARNLRDEINRHR
;
A
#
# COMPACT_ATOMS: atom_id res chain seq x y z
N MET A 1 18.94 4.59 4.15
CA MET A 1 17.77 5.36 3.64
C MET A 1 16.52 4.71 4.20
N THR A 2 15.65 5.46 4.87
CA THR A 2 14.41 4.93 5.44
C THR A 2 13.34 4.70 4.37
N PHE A 3 12.26 3.95 4.71
CA PHE A 3 11.09 3.81 3.83
C PHE A 3 10.51 5.17 3.41
N ILE A 4 10.37 6.09 4.36
CA ILE A 4 9.83 7.43 4.11
C ILE A 4 10.74 8.24 3.18
N ASP A 5 12.07 8.15 3.35
CA ASP A 5 13.03 8.84 2.46
C ASP A 5 12.95 8.30 1.03
N ARG A 6 12.90 6.96 0.87
CA ARG A 6 12.75 6.32 -0.46
C ARG A 6 11.45 6.72 -1.12
N LEU A 7 10.36 6.75 -0.37
CA LEU A 7 9.06 7.15 -0.87
C LEU A 7 9.07 8.62 -1.33
N ARG A 8 9.63 9.53 -0.53
CA ARG A 8 9.79 10.96 -0.88
C ARG A 8 10.65 11.14 -2.14
N GLN A 9 11.77 10.44 -2.19
CA GLN A 9 12.63 10.46 -3.38
C GLN A 9 11.88 9.97 -4.62
N ARG A 10 11.08 8.90 -4.47
CA ARG A 10 10.36 8.31 -5.59
C ARG A 10 9.20 9.18 -6.07
N TRP A 11 8.49 9.88 -5.18
CA TRP A 11 7.48 10.88 -5.58
C TRP A 11 8.05 11.95 -6.52
N GLN A 12 9.31 12.33 -6.32
CA GLN A 12 10.01 13.32 -7.14
C GLN A 12 10.59 12.70 -8.41
N SER A 13 11.38 11.62 -8.29
CA SER A 13 12.13 11.04 -9.42
C SER A 13 11.22 10.42 -10.47
N ALA A 14 10.13 9.74 -10.08
CA ALA A 14 9.12 9.20 -10.98
C ALA A 14 8.01 10.19 -11.31
N ASN A 15 7.96 11.34 -10.63
CA ASN A 15 6.82 12.26 -10.68
C ASN A 15 5.49 11.50 -10.52
N SER A 16 5.37 10.70 -9.45
CA SER A 16 4.25 9.76 -9.29
C SER A 16 3.84 9.60 -7.84
N LEU A 17 2.54 9.55 -7.59
CA LEU A 17 1.91 9.14 -6.35
C LEU A 17 1.25 7.75 -6.50
N LEU A 18 1.40 7.09 -7.65
CA LEU A 18 0.80 5.81 -7.96
C LEU A 18 1.54 4.67 -7.25
N CYS A 19 0.80 3.86 -6.50
CA CYS A 19 1.22 2.57 -5.99
C CYS A 19 0.56 1.46 -6.82
N VAL A 20 1.36 0.54 -7.35
CA VAL A 20 0.84 -0.62 -8.08
C VAL A 20 0.63 -1.77 -7.10
N GLY A 21 -0.63 -2.16 -6.91
CA GLY A 21 -0.99 -3.31 -6.09
C GLY A 21 -0.76 -4.61 -6.86
N LEU A 22 -0.11 -5.58 -6.24
CA LEU A 22 0.18 -6.90 -6.81
C LEU A 22 -0.68 -7.96 -6.08
N ASP A 23 -1.94 -8.08 -6.55
CA ASP A 23 -2.98 -8.95 -5.99
C ASP A 23 -3.34 -10.00 -7.06
N PRO A 24 -2.50 -11.07 -7.27
CA PRO A 24 -2.65 -11.99 -8.37
C PRO A 24 -3.86 -12.93 -8.19
N ASP A 25 -4.68 -13.06 -9.23
CA ASP A 25 -5.77 -14.03 -9.34
C ASP A 25 -5.46 -14.95 -10.54
N PRO A 26 -5.02 -16.20 -10.33
CA PRO A 26 -4.65 -17.11 -11.41
C PRO A 26 -5.76 -17.35 -12.46
N ALA A 27 -7.04 -17.21 -12.07
CA ALA A 27 -8.15 -17.33 -13.00
C ALA A 27 -8.20 -16.21 -14.07
N ARG A 28 -7.41 -15.16 -13.88
CA ARG A 28 -7.36 -13.98 -14.76
C ARG A 28 -5.99 -13.80 -15.43
N PHE A 29 -5.12 -14.77 -15.33
CA PHE A 29 -3.81 -14.71 -15.99
C PHE A 29 -3.93 -14.91 -17.49
N PRO A 30 -3.04 -14.29 -18.29
CA PRO A 30 -2.88 -14.63 -19.69
C PRO A 30 -2.66 -16.13 -19.91
N GLU A 31 -3.17 -16.66 -21.03
CA GLU A 31 -3.19 -18.11 -21.32
C GLU A 31 -1.80 -18.76 -21.28
N HIS A 32 -0.74 -18.02 -21.63
CA HIS A 32 0.62 -18.55 -21.63
C HIS A 32 1.17 -18.88 -20.24
N TYR A 33 0.50 -18.47 -19.16
CA TYR A 33 0.81 -18.90 -17.78
C TYR A 33 0.03 -20.17 -17.37
N ALA A 34 -0.85 -20.70 -18.22
CA ALA A 34 -1.63 -21.89 -17.91
C ALA A 34 -0.68 -23.09 -17.70
N GLY A 35 -0.77 -23.72 -16.53
CA GLY A 35 0.09 -24.86 -16.17
C GLY A 35 1.50 -24.48 -15.70
N ASP A 36 1.85 -23.22 -15.62
CA ASP A 36 3.10 -22.77 -15.01
C ASP A 36 2.99 -22.80 -13.47
N GLU A 37 3.78 -23.63 -12.82
CA GLU A 37 3.84 -23.73 -11.35
C GLU A 37 4.33 -22.43 -10.70
N ASP A 38 5.09 -21.61 -11.44
CA ASP A 38 5.64 -20.34 -11.02
C ASP A 38 4.78 -19.12 -11.46
N ALA A 39 3.58 -19.34 -11.99
CA ALA A 39 2.73 -18.29 -12.57
C ALA A 39 2.50 -17.08 -11.65
N LEU A 40 2.30 -17.31 -10.33
CA LEU A 40 2.15 -16.23 -9.35
C LEU A 40 3.36 -15.29 -9.32
N PHE A 41 4.56 -15.85 -9.31
CA PHE A 41 5.79 -15.07 -9.34
C PHE A 41 5.99 -14.42 -10.71
N SER A 42 5.93 -15.22 -11.79
CA SER A 42 6.23 -14.76 -13.15
C SER A 42 5.31 -13.64 -13.60
N PHE A 43 4.00 -13.78 -13.38
CA PHE A 43 3.02 -12.74 -13.71
C PHE A 43 3.27 -11.45 -12.92
N CYS A 44 3.41 -11.54 -11.57
CA CYS A 44 3.62 -10.35 -10.76
C CYS A 44 4.97 -9.66 -11.04
N ARG A 45 6.02 -10.44 -11.34
CA ARG A 45 7.32 -9.91 -11.79
C ARG A 45 7.16 -9.09 -13.07
N ASP A 46 6.49 -9.67 -14.06
CA ASP A 46 6.32 -9.05 -15.37
C ASP A 46 5.50 -7.76 -15.29
N ILE A 47 4.46 -7.74 -14.44
CA ILE A 47 3.70 -6.51 -14.13
C ILE A 47 4.58 -5.48 -13.41
N ALA A 48 5.35 -5.89 -12.40
CA ALA A 48 6.23 -4.98 -11.66
C ALA A 48 7.25 -4.33 -12.59
N ASP A 49 7.93 -5.13 -13.43
CA ASP A 49 8.91 -4.62 -14.38
C ASP A 49 8.29 -3.67 -15.42
N ALA A 50 7.10 -4.00 -15.93
CA ALA A 50 6.40 -3.17 -16.92
C ALA A 50 5.89 -1.83 -16.35
N THR A 51 5.62 -1.77 -15.04
CA THR A 51 5.01 -0.58 -14.41
C THR A 51 5.98 0.23 -13.54
N ALA A 52 7.23 -0.23 -13.37
CA ALA A 52 8.24 0.37 -12.49
C ALA A 52 8.48 1.87 -12.75
N GLU A 53 8.48 2.30 -14.02
CA GLU A 53 8.67 3.70 -14.40
C GLU A 53 7.59 4.62 -13.80
N TYR A 54 6.37 4.09 -13.63
CA TYR A 54 5.19 4.87 -13.23
C TYR A 54 4.85 4.75 -11.73
N ALA A 55 5.45 3.79 -11.02
CA ALA A 55 5.12 3.48 -9.64
C ALA A 55 5.96 4.29 -8.63
N CYS A 56 5.32 4.82 -7.57
CA CYS A 56 6.03 5.32 -6.39
C CYS A 56 6.30 4.23 -5.35
N ALA A 57 5.53 3.14 -5.39
CA ALA A 57 5.67 1.97 -4.54
C ALA A 57 5.02 0.74 -5.19
N PHE A 58 5.43 -0.46 -4.79
CA PHE A 58 4.69 -1.70 -5.04
C PHE A 58 4.04 -2.20 -3.75
N LYS A 59 2.85 -2.79 -3.88
CA LYS A 59 2.11 -3.29 -2.72
C LYS A 59 1.54 -4.69 -2.97
N PRO A 60 2.33 -5.77 -2.78
CA PRO A 60 1.80 -7.12 -2.80
C PRO A 60 0.88 -7.37 -1.59
N GLN A 61 -0.27 -8.04 -1.84
CA GLN A 61 -1.20 -8.46 -0.80
C GLN A 61 -0.98 -9.93 -0.47
N ILE A 62 -0.51 -10.22 0.75
CA ILE A 62 -0.11 -11.58 1.17
C ILE A 62 -1.21 -12.62 0.98
N ALA A 63 -2.49 -12.26 1.16
CA ALA A 63 -3.61 -13.20 1.06
C ALA A 63 -3.73 -13.85 -0.32
N TYR A 64 -3.40 -13.12 -1.40
CA TYR A 64 -3.42 -13.64 -2.77
C TYR A 64 -2.29 -14.63 -3.06
N PHE A 65 -1.25 -14.63 -2.26
CA PHE A 65 -0.15 -15.58 -2.33
C PHE A 65 -0.35 -16.75 -1.35
N ALA A 66 -0.60 -16.47 -0.09
CA ALA A 66 -0.75 -17.48 0.96
C ALA A 66 -1.93 -18.45 0.72
N ALA A 67 -2.93 -18.06 -0.09
CA ALA A 67 -4.03 -18.93 -0.49
C ALA A 67 -3.61 -20.07 -1.44
N HIS A 68 -2.39 -20.04 -1.97
CA HIS A 68 -1.90 -21.00 -2.95
C HIS A 68 -0.67 -21.76 -2.45
N ASN A 69 -0.55 -23.03 -2.81
CA ASN A 69 0.66 -23.83 -2.52
C ASN A 69 1.89 -23.16 -3.15
N GLY A 70 2.96 -23.01 -2.37
CA GLY A 70 4.16 -22.31 -2.83
C GLY A 70 4.05 -20.79 -2.94
N GLY A 71 2.86 -20.19 -2.73
CA GLY A 71 2.62 -18.78 -2.95
C GLY A 71 3.44 -17.85 -2.05
N GLU A 72 3.69 -18.21 -0.79
CA GLU A 72 4.58 -17.40 0.06
C GLU A 72 6.03 -17.40 -0.46
N SER A 73 6.49 -18.50 -1.05
CA SER A 73 7.81 -18.55 -1.73
C SER A 73 7.83 -17.66 -2.97
N ALA A 74 6.75 -17.66 -3.75
CA ALA A 74 6.58 -16.75 -4.89
C ALA A 74 6.60 -15.28 -4.45
N LEU A 75 5.91 -14.93 -3.36
CA LEU A 75 5.92 -13.60 -2.76
C LEU A 75 7.32 -13.17 -2.32
N GLN A 76 8.05 -14.05 -1.64
CA GLN A 76 9.41 -13.77 -1.18
C GLN A 76 10.35 -13.51 -2.37
N ARG A 77 10.27 -14.33 -3.41
CA ARG A 77 11.04 -14.16 -4.65
C ARG A 77 10.68 -12.87 -5.38
N LEU A 78 9.37 -12.51 -5.41
CA LEU A 78 8.89 -11.27 -6.02
C LEU A 78 9.46 -10.04 -5.33
N ILE A 79 9.40 -9.98 -4.00
CA ILE A 79 9.95 -8.85 -3.24
C ILE A 79 11.48 -8.79 -3.42
N ALA A 80 12.17 -9.93 -3.40
CA ALA A 80 13.60 -9.99 -3.66
C ALA A 80 13.96 -9.51 -5.08
N HIS A 81 13.17 -9.87 -6.11
CA HIS A 81 13.33 -9.39 -7.48
C HIS A 81 13.15 -7.87 -7.55
N ILE A 82 12.07 -7.31 -6.97
CA ILE A 82 11.83 -5.86 -6.97
C ILE A 82 12.99 -5.13 -6.29
N ASN A 83 13.43 -5.60 -5.12
CA ASN A 83 14.54 -4.98 -4.38
C ASN A 83 15.87 -5.01 -5.15
N ALA A 84 16.10 -6.04 -5.97
CA ALA A 84 17.31 -6.18 -6.76
C ALA A 84 17.27 -5.37 -8.06
N THR A 85 16.12 -5.34 -8.75
CA THR A 85 15.97 -4.76 -10.10
C THR A 85 15.53 -3.29 -10.05
N HIS A 86 14.70 -2.95 -9.05
CA HIS A 86 14.12 -1.61 -8.85
C HIS A 86 14.39 -1.08 -7.43
N PRO A 87 15.66 -0.94 -7.00
CA PRO A 87 16.03 -0.68 -5.61
C PRO A 87 15.55 0.67 -5.07
N ASP A 88 15.15 1.58 -5.93
CA ASP A 88 14.58 2.90 -5.59
C ASP A 88 13.07 2.85 -5.30
N ILE A 89 12.38 1.76 -5.65
CA ILE A 89 10.93 1.61 -5.46
C ILE A 89 10.65 0.83 -4.18
N PRO A 90 10.07 1.46 -3.13
CA PRO A 90 9.75 0.75 -1.90
C PRO A 90 8.62 -0.26 -2.07
N VAL A 91 8.72 -1.38 -1.34
CA VAL A 91 7.71 -2.44 -1.28
C VAL A 91 6.95 -2.38 0.04
N ILE A 92 5.63 -2.26 -0.03
CA ILE A 92 4.70 -2.28 1.10
C ILE A 92 4.02 -3.65 1.15
N LEU A 93 4.36 -4.50 2.13
CA LEU A 93 3.66 -5.78 2.33
C LEU A 93 2.28 -5.52 2.94
N ASP A 94 1.23 -5.77 2.16
CA ASP A 94 -0.14 -5.61 2.64
C ASP A 94 -0.60 -6.90 3.35
N SER A 95 -0.42 -6.97 4.67
CA SER A 95 -0.72 -8.15 5.50
C SER A 95 -1.64 -7.86 6.68
N LYS A 96 -1.83 -6.58 7.01
CA LYS A 96 -2.71 -6.12 8.11
C LYS A 96 -2.49 -6.87 9.41
N ARG A 97 -1.20 -7.08 9.79
CA ARG A 97 -0.82 -7.81 11.00
C ARG A 97 -1.29 -7.07 12.25
N GLY A 98 -1.58 -7.84 13.29
CA GLY A 98 -1.97 -7.35 14.60
C GLY A 98 -2.00 -8.53 15.55
N ASP A 99 -1.06 -8.54 16.54
CA ASP A 99 -0.94 -9.54 17.59
C ASP A 99 -0.09 -8.96 18.73
N ILE A 100 0.02 -9.67 19.84
CA ILE A 100 0.72 -9.20 21.03
C ILE A 100 2.04 -9.94 21.30
N GLY A 101 2.92 -9.28 22.04
CA GLY A 101 4.12 -9.88 22.63
C GLY A 101 5.04 -10.56 21.61
N SER A 102 5.43 -11.79 21.88
CA SER A 102 6.33 -12.55 21.02
C SER A 102 5.75 -12.85 19.62
N THR A 103 4.43 -12.99 19.49
CA THR A 103 3.77 -13.22 18.20
C THR A 103 3.89 -11.98 17.30
N ALA A 104 3.67 -10.78 17.84
CA ALA A 104 3.88 -9.53 17.12
C ALA A 104 5.35 -9.40 16.65
N ALA A 105 6.31 -9.78 17.51
CA ALA A 105 7.74 -9.80 17.14
C ALA A 105 8.02 -10.78 15.98
N GLN A 106 7.40 -11.97 15.95
CA GLN A 106 7.54 -12.91 14.84
C GLN A 106 6.95 -12.38 13.53
N TYR A 107 5.82 -11.67 13.57
CA TYR A 107 5.27 -11.01 12.38
C TYR A 107 6.15 -9.84 11.88
N ALA A 108 6.86 -9.15 12.77
CA ALA A 108 7.86 -8.16 12.35
C ALA A 108 9.07 -8.84 11.64
N VAL A 109 9.54 -9.98 12.15
CA VAL A 109 10.56 -10.81 11.48
C VAL A 109 10.06 -11.32 10.13
N GLU A 110 8.82 -11.81 10.06
CA GLU A 110 8.19 -12.25 8.80
C GLU A 110 8.22 -11.14 7.75
N ALA A 111 7.73 -9.94 8.08
CA ALA A 111 7.59 -8.86 7.12
C ALA A 111 8.96 -8.30 6.66
N PHE A 112 9.85 -8.06 7.60
CA PHE A 112 11.07 -7.29 7.33
C PHE A 112 12.31 -8.14 7.06
N ASP A 113 12.43 -9.30 7.74
CA ASP A 113 13.63 -10.14 7.63
C ASP A 113 13.39 -11.26 6.60
N ARG A 114 12.24 -11.96 6.66
CA ARG A 114 11.92 -13.06 5.73
C ARG A 114 11.51 -12.53 4.35
N PHE A 115 10.52 -11.65 4.27
CA PHE A 115 10.05 -11.11 3.00
C PHE A 115 10.90 -9.93 2.50
N GLY A 116 11.62 -9.24 3.37
CA GLY A 116 12.45 -8.09 2.99
C GLY A 116 11.66 -6.86 2.56
N ALA A 117 10.41 -6.72 3.03
CA ALA A 117 9.57 -5.56 2.73
C ALA A 117 10.11 -4.27 3.37
N ASP A 118 9.88 -3.12 2.74
CA ASP A 118 10.26 -1.81 3.28
C ASP A 118 9.25 -1.27 4.28
N ALA A 119 7.98 -1.64 4.09
CA ALA A 119 6.89 -1.30 5.00
C ALA A 119 5.86 -2.42 5.08
N VAL A 120 5.04 -2.40 6.12
CA VAL A 120 3.98 -3.38 6.35
C VAL A 120 2.70 -2.70 6.79
N THR A 121 1.53 -3.21 6.36
CA THR A 121 0.25 -2.74 6.87
C THR A 121 -0.09 -3.41 8.20
N LEU A 122 -0.60 -2.62 9.16
CA LEU A 122 -0.87 -3.04 10.54
C LEU A 122 -2.28 -2.65 10.98
N ASN A 123 -2.87 -3.48 11.83
CA ASN A 123 -4.12 -3.17 12.51
C ASN A 123 -3.82 -2.53 13.88
N PRO A 124 -4.24 -1.28 14.17
CA PRO A 124 -3.93 -0.60 15.41
C PRO A 124 -4.81 -1.01 16.59
N TYR A 125 -5.85 -1.82 16.37
CA TYR A 125 -6.91 -2.10 17.35
C TYR A 125 -6.39 -2.67 18.69
N MET A 126 -5.28 -3.41 18.67
CA MET A 126 -4.68 -4.01 19.87
C MET A 126 -3.73 -3.08 20.63
N GLY A 127 -3.52 -1.85 20.19
CA GLY A 127 -2.74 -0.84 20.91
C GLY A 127 -1.25 -0.81 20.58
N TYR A 128 -0.52 0.03 21.34
CA TYR A 128 0.89 0.37 21.06
C TYR A 128 1.83 -0.84 21.19
N ASP A 129 1.66 -1.65 22.22
CA ASP A 129 2.50 -2.82 22.48
C ASP A 129 2.42 -3.88 21.37
N SER A 130 1.30 -3.94 20.67
CA SER A 130 1.14 -4.74 19.44
C SER A 130 1.92 -4.17 18.25
N ALA A 131 2.03 -2.86 18.15
CA ALA A 131 2.72 -2.14 17.08
C ALA A 131 4.22 -1.98 17.32
N GLU A 132 4.64 -1.91 18.59
CA GLU A 132 6.00 -1.60 19.01
C GLU A 132 7.10 -2.45 18.33
N PRO A 133 6.96 -3.80 18.15
CA PRO A 133 7.97 -4.61 17.48
C PRO A 133 8.23 -4.20 16.03
N PHE A 134 7.24 -3.61 15.36
CA PHE A 134 7.36 -3.09 14.00
C PHE A 134 7.93 -1.67 14.00
N LEU A 135 7.43 -0.81 14.89
CA LEU A 135 7.85 0.59 15.01
C LEU A 135 9.34 0.74 15.33
N LYS A 136 9.90 -0.20 16.11
CA LYS A 136 11.32 -0.23 16.49
C LYS A 136 12.26 -0.72 15.38
N ARG A 137 11.75 -1.13 14.22
CA ARG A 137 12.60 -1.58 13.10
C ARG A 137 13.15 -0.39 12.34
N ASP A 138 14.45 -0.17 12.47
CA ASP A 138 15.14 0.93 11.82
C ASP A 138 14.93 0.94 10.31
N GLY A 139 14.57 2.10 9.79
CA GLY A 139 14.36 2.33 8.36
C GLY A 139 13.10 1.70 7.76
N ARG A 140 12.33 0.91 8.53
CA ARG A 140 11.11 0.25 8.07
C ARG A 140 9.86 1.08 8.34
N GLY A 141 8.86 1.00 7.45
CA GLY A 141 7.60 1.73 7.54
C GLY A 141 6.47 0.91 8.17
N CYS A 142 5.61 1.59 8.93
CA CYS A 142 4.42 1.03 9.56
C CYS A 142 3.18 1.75 9.02
N VAL A 143 2.32 1.03 8.26
CA VAL A 143 1.15 1.61 7.60
C VAL A 143 -0.11 1.15 8.32
N PHE A 144 -0.68 1.97 9.17
CA PHE A 144 -1.79 1.60 10.05
C PHE A 144 -3.16 1.79 9.40
N LEU A 145 -4.07 0.83 9.60
CA LEU A 145 -5.48 1.01 9.25
C LEU A 145 -6.06 2.18 10.06
N CYS A 146 -6.73 3.11 9.36
CA CYS A 146 -7.38 4.26 10.00
C CYS A 146 -8.86 4.34 9.62
N HIS A 147 -9.19 4.70 8.37
CA HIS A 147 -10.56 4.71 7.86
C HIS A 147 -10.63 3.92 6.56
N THR A 148 -11.27 2.75 6.58
CA THR A 148 -11.27 1.80 5.46
C THR A 148 -12.49 1.97 4.56
N SER A 149 -12.39 1.59 3.28
CA SER A 149 -13.43 1.84 2.26
C SER A 149 -14.61 0.87 2.27
N ASN A 150 -14.54 -0.21 3.07
CA ASN A 150 -15.60 -1.22 3.14
C ASN A 150 -16.82 -0.72 3.95
N PRO A 151 -18.05 -1.18 3.64
CA PRO A 151 -19.26 -0.75 4.35
C PRO A 151 -19.23 -0.99 5.86
N GLY A 152 -18.59 -2.07 6.32
CA GLY A 152 -18.43 -2.41 7.73
C GLY A 152 -17.51 -1.47 8.53
N ALA A 153 -16.85 -0.50 7.89
CA ALA A 153 -16.10 0.54 8.59
C ALA A 153 -16.96 1.29 9.61
N ARG A 154 -18.26 1.46 9.31
CA ARG A 154 -19.24 2.14 10.17
C ARG A 154 -19.50 1.43 11.48
N ASP A 155 -19.27 0.13 11.56
CA ASP A 155 -19.55 -0.64 12.78
C ASP A 155 -18.66 -0.18 13.95
N PHE A 156 -17.44 0.29 13.66
CA PHE A 156 -16.46 0.70 14.67
C PHE A 156 -15.82 2.06 14.35
N GLN A 157 -15.35 2.29 13.12
CA GLN A 157 -14.48 3.41 12.82
C GLN A 157 -15.19 4.76 12.88
N GLU A 158 -16.51 4.79 12.66
CA GLU A 158 -17.35 5.98 12.70
C GLU A 158 -18.07 6.17 14.06
N LEU A 159 -17.89 5.24 15.02
CA LEU A 159 -18.42 5.42 16.37
C LEU A 159 -17.85 6.66 17.04
N LEU A 160 -18.70 7.42 17.73
CA LEU A 160 -18.27 8.63 18.41
C LEU A 160 -17.67 8.32 19.78
N VAL A 161 -16.47 8.79 20.00
CA VAL A 161 -15.78 8.79 21.28
C VAL A 161 -15.51 10.26 21.64
N ASP A 162 -16.06 10.72 22.74
CA ASP A 162 -15.98 12.13 23.16
C ASP A 162 -16.41 13.14 22.07
N GLY A 163 -17.37 12.74 21.24
CA GLY A 163 -17.93 13.58 20.16
C GLY A 163 -17.16 13.55 18.85
N GLU A 164 -16.05 12.80 18.76
CA GLU A 164 -15.27 12.60 17.53
C GLU A 164 -15.36 11.14 17.04
N PRO A 165 -15.37 10.89 15.70
CA PRO A 165 -15.29 9.54 15.17
C PRO A 165 -13.99 8.82 15.59
N LEU A 166 -14.10 7.52 15.88
CA LEU A 166 -12.97 6.71 16.34
C LEU A 166 -11.77 6.76 15.40
N TYR A 167 -11.99 6.82 14.06
CA TYR A 167 -10.88 6.92 13.11
C TYR A 167 -10.02 8.18 13.30
N GLN A 168 -10.58 9.28 13.80
CA GLN A 168 -9.82 10.51 14.10
C GLN A 168 -8.97 10.34 15.35
N HIS A 169 -9.48 9.64 16.38
CA HIS A 169 -8.68 9.25 17.54
C HIS A 169 -7.51 8.34 17.17
N VAL A 170 -7.75 7.37 16.26
CA VAL A 170 -6.69 6.50 15.72
C VAL A 170 -5.63 7.33 15.00
N ALA A 171 -6.04 8.22 14.07
CA ALA A 171 -5.12 9.09 13.33
C ALA A 171 -4.26 9.95 14.27
N ARG A 172 -4.91 10.60 15.25
CA ARG A 172 -4.21 11.46 16.24
C ARG A 172 -3.27 10.67 17.14
N THR A 173 -3.69 9.51 17.62
CA THR A 173 -2.87 8.64 18.46
C THR A 173 -1.62 8.18 17.73
N ILE A 174 -1.74 7.72 16.49
CA ILE A 174 -0.61 7.28 15.70
C ILE A 174 0.31 8.46 15.39
N ALA A 175 -0.23 9.61 14.98
CA ALA A 175 0.59 10.78 14.61
C ALA A 175 1.34 11.38 15.80
N GLN A 176 0.72 11.44 16.98
CA GLN A 176 1.26 12.18 18.13
C GLN A 176 1.96 11.30 19.18
N LYS A 177 1.67 9.98 19.21
CA LYS A 177 2.18 9.10 20.27
C LYS A 177 3.00 7.92 19.74
N TRP A 178 2.80 7.50 18.47
CA TRP A 178 3.47 6.31 17.93
C TRP A 178 4.50 6.62 16.85
N ASN A 179 4.52 7.86 16.36
CA ASN A 179 5.37 8.27 15.23
C ASN A 179 6.67 8.97 15.63
N ASP A 180 7.22 8.63 16.78
CA ASP A 180 8.48 9.23 17.29
C ASP A 180 9.64 9.01 16.30
N ASN A 181 9.65 7.86 15.60
CA ASN A 181 10.67 7.53 14.60
C ASN A 181 10.38 8.11 13.21
N GLY A 182 9.24 8.81 13.01
CA GLY A 182 8.84 9.34 11.71
C GLY A 182 8.59 8.28 10.64
N ASN A 183 8.24 7.04 11.03
CA ASN A 183 8.10 5.89 10.13
C ASN A 183 6.66 5.40 9.94
N CYS A 184 5.66 6.14 10.46
CA CYS A 184 4.26 5.81 10.34
C CYS A 184 3.64 6.36 9.05
N ALA A 185 2.63 5.65 8.56
CA ALA A 185 1.68 6.05 7.53
C ALA A 185 0.29 5.52 7.87
N LEU A 186 -0.77 6.02 7.23
CA LEU A 186 -2.14 5.55 7.47
C LEU A 186 -2.79 5.02 6.19
N VAL A 187 -3.65 4.00 6.33
CA VAL A 187 -4.58 3.56 5.28
C VAL A 187 -5.87 4.34 5.40
N VAL A 188 -6.26 5.05 4.34
CA VAL A 188 -7.51 5.81 4.26
C VAL A 188 -8.21 5.51 2.94
N GLY A 189 -9.46 5.06 2.98
CA GLY A 189 -10.21 4.68 1.78
C GLY A 189 -10.51 5.86 0.85
N ALA A 190 -10.44 5.62 -0.44
CA ALA A 190 -10.69 6.63 -1.48
C ALA A 190 -12.14 7.12 -1.57
N THR A 191 -13.09 6.39 -0.97
CA THR A 191 -14.54 6.67 -1.05
C THR A 191 -15.02 7.76 -0.10
N PHE A 192 -14.13 8.30 0.74
CA PHE A 192 -14.43 9.27 1.80
C PHE A 192 -13.52 10.50 1.70
N PRO A 193 -13.66 11.34 0.65
CA PRO A 193 -12.74 12.45 0.42
C PRO A 193 -12.77 13.55 1.51
N GLU A 194 -13.91 13.79 2.15
CA GLU A 194 -14.00 14.77 3.25
C GLU A 194 -13.27 14.27 4.50
N GLU A 195 -13.47 12.98 4.84
CA GLU A 195 -12.78 12.32 5.95
C GLU A 195 -11.27 12.27 5.71
N LEU A 196 -10.86 12.04 4.47
CA LEU A 196 -9.46 12.11 4.06
C LEU A 196 -8.85 13.50 4.36
N GLY A 197 -9.59 14.57 4.05
CA GLY A 197 -9.17 15.94 4.37
C GLY A 197 -9.06 16.19 5.88
N ARG A 198 -10.00 15.65 6.68
CA ARG A 198 -9.95 15.74 8.15
C ARG A 198 -8.72 14.98 8.71
N ILE A 199 -8.45 13.77 8.19
CA ILE A 199 -7.27 12.99 8.57
C ILE A 199 -5.99 13.74 8.19
N ARG A 200 -5.90 14.31 6.97
CA ARG A 200 -4.74 15.11 6.53
C ARG A 200 -4.45 16.25 7.49
N ASN A 201 -5.47 16.98 7.94
CA ASN A 201 -5.31 18.07 8.91
C ASN A 201 -4.81 17.58 10.28
N ILE A 202 -5.14 16.35 10.69
CA ILE A 202 -4.68 15.77 11.96
C ILE A 202 -3.22 15.33 11.86
N VAL A 203 -2.82 14.71 10.73
CA VAL A 203 -1.53 14.00 10.63
C VAL A 203 -0.41 14.81 9.95
N GLY A 204 -0.73 16.02 9.45
CA GLY A 204 0.25 16.86 8.75
C GLY A 204 0.80 16.17 7.51
N ASP A 205 2.11 16.04 7.37
CA ASP A 205 2.79 15.49 6.18
C ASP A 205 2.98 13.96 6.22
N MET A 206 2.39 13.26 7.19
CA MET A 206 2.45 11.79 7.25
C MET A 206 1.88 11.17 5.97
N PRO A 207 2.53 10.17 5.34
CA PRO A 207 2.01 9.52 4.14
C PRO A 207 0.67 8.83 4.37
N LEU A 208 -0.22 8.92 3.38
CA LEU A 208 -1.52 8.24 3.37
C LEU A 208 -1.57 7.24 2.21
N LEU A 209 -1.78 5.97 2.53
CA LEU A 209 -2.06 4.91 1.56
C LEU A 209 -3.56 4.90 1.26
N ILE A 210 -3.89 5.14 0.00
CA ILE A 210 -5.27 5.32 -0.46
C ILE A 210 -5.67 4.14 -1.38
N PRO A 211 -6.27 3.08 -0.85
CA PRO A 211 -6.86 2.02 -1.66
C PRO A 211 -8.24 2.42 -2.20
N GLY A 212 -8.63 1.81 -3.33
CA GLY A 212 -10.00 1.92 -3.86
C GLY A 212 -10.21 3.00 -4.93
N VAL A 213 -9.16 3.63 -5.42
CA VAL A 213 -9.26 4.56 -6.55
C VAL A 213 -9.57 3.80 -7.85
N GLY A 214 -10.51 4.30 -8.64
CA GLY A 214 -10.98 3.70 -9.89
C GLY A 214 -11.87 2.48 -9.66
N ALA A 215 -11.32 1.32 -9.35
CA ALA A 215 -12.05 0.04 -9.27
C ALA A 215 -13.15 -0.03 -8.20
N GLN A 216 -13.12 0.83 -7.18
CA GLN A 216 -14.12 0.93 -6.11
C GLN A 216 -14.91 2.26 -6.17
N GLY A 217 -14.77 3.02 -7.26
CA GLY A 217 -15.50 4.27 -7.48
C GLY A 217 -14.90 5.49 -6.79
N GLY A 218 -13.68 5.43 -6.25
CA GLY A 218 -12.99 6.59 -5.69
C GLY A 218 -12.63 7.61 -6.78
N ASP A 219 -13.00 8.86 -6.57
CA ASP A 219 -12.69 9.99 -7.46
C ASP A 219 -11.24 10.45 -7.24
N VAL A 220 -10.40 10.28 -8.26
CA VAL A 220 -8.99 10.69 -8.25
C VAL A 220 -8.83 12.17 -7.89
N ALA A 221 -9.62 13.05 -8.51
CA ALA A 221 -9.55 14.50 -8.28
C ALA A 221 -9.85 14.86 -6.83
N ALA A 222 -10.92 14.27 -6.28
CA ALA A 222 -11.32 14.51 -4.90
C ALA A 222 -10.28 13.97 -3.90
N VAL A 223 -9.72 12.77 -4.15
CA VAL A 223 -8.65 12.17 -3.34
C VAL A 223 -7.41 13.06 -3.32
N VAL A 224 -6.92 13.48 -4.48
CA VAL A 224 -5.72 14.30 -4.57
C VAL A 224 -5.95 15.68 -3.94
N LYS A 225 -7.08 16.31 -4.23
CA LYS A 225 -7.42 17.63 -3.69
C LYS A 225 -7.45 17.65 -2.15
N ASN A 226 -8.04 16.64 -1.52
CA ASN A 226 -8.22 16.58 -0.08
C ASN A 226 -7.06 15.93 0.68
N GLY A 227 -6.29 15.06 0.01
CA GLY A 227 -5.30 14.22 0.68
C GLY A 227 -3.85 14.66 0.51
N LYS A 228 -3.50 15.43 -0.53
CA LYS A 228 -2.12 15.86 -0.77
C LYS A 228 -1.61 16.85 0.29
N THR A 229 -0.32 16.86 0.49
CA THR A 229 0.41 17.87 1.27
C THR A 229 0.58 19.17 0.48
N ALA A 230 1.06 20.23 1.13
CA ALA A 230 1.22 21.53 0.49
C ALA A 230 2.21 21.52 -0.70
N ASP A 231 3.18 20.60 -0.69
CA ASP A 231 4.15 20.40 -1.78
C ASP A 231 3.62 19.48 -2.89
N GLY A 232 2.36 19.06 -2.82
CA GLY A 232 1.72 18.16 -3.80
C GLY A 232 2.11 16.68 -3.65
N THR A 233 2.66 16.26 -2.51
CA THR A 233 3.03 14.87 -2.21
C THR A 233 2.15 14.25 -1.11
N GLY A 234 2.66 13.32 -0.31
CA GLY A 234 2.00 12.79 0.88
C GLY A 234 0.98 11.68 0.61
N LEU A 235 0.78 11.26 -0.63
CA LEU A 235 -0.16 10.20 -1.01
C LEU A 235 0.55 9.00 -1.64
N ILE A 236 0.00 7.82 -1.38
CA ILE A 236 0.34 6.53 -1.98
C ILE A 236 -0.97 5.97 -2.54
N ILE A 237 -1.33 6.34 -3.76
CA ILE A 237 -2.62 6.02 -4.37
C ILE A 237 -2.54 4.63 -5.00
N ASN A 238 -3.20 3.64 -4.38
CA ASN A 238 -3.09 2.25 -4.80
C ASN A 238 -4.14 1.88 -5.84
N SER A 239 -3.67 1.35 -6.97
CA SER A 239 -4.46 0.66 -7.98
C SER A 239 -3.91 -0.73 -8.23
N SER A 240 -4.78 -1.74 -8.29
CA SER A 240 -4.43 -3.15 -8.48
C SER A 240 -5.10 -3.70 -9.74
N ARG A 241 -6.36 -4.13 -9.66
CA ARG A 241 -7.08 -4.83 -10.73
C ARG A 241 -7.15 -4.07 -12.07
N GLY A 242 -7.23 -2.74 -12.02
CA GLY A 242 -7.27 -1.89 -13.22
C GLY A 242 -5.94 -1.84 -13.98
N ILE A 243 -4.85 -2.22 -13.33
CA ILE A 243 -3.51 -2.30 -13.91
C ILE A 243 -3.20 -3.76 -14.27
N LEU A 244 -3.29 -4.68 -13.30
CA LEU A 244 -2.92 -6.08 -13.47
C LEU A 244 -3.66 -6.76 -14.62
N TYR A 245 -4.92 -6.41 -14.81
CA TYR A 245 -5.84 -7.05 -15.76
C TYR A 245 -6.35 -6.06 -16.80
N ALA A 246 -5.50 -5.11 -17.21
CA ALA A 246 -5.80 -4.18 -18.30
C ALA A 246 -5.95 -4.92 -19.66
N SER A 247 -5.23 -6.04 -19.84
CA SER A 247 -5.41 -7.03 -20.89
C SER A 247 -5.14 -8.44 -20.32
N MET A 248 -5.76 -9.44 -20.92
CA MET A 248 -5.50 -10.87 -20.68
C MET A 248 -4.79 -11.54 -21.87
N GLY A 249 -4.44 -10.75 -22.89
CA GLY A 249 -3.72 -11.19 -24.08
C GLY A 249 -2.20 -11.20 -23.90
N GLU A 250 -1.49 -11.44 -25.02
CA GLU A 250 -0.02 -11.40 -25.06
C GLU A 250 0.54 -10.00 -24.76
N ASP A 251 -0.28 -8.96 -24.96
CA ASP A 251 0.02 -7.55 -24.74
C ASP A 251 -0.17 -7.10 -23.29
N PHE A 252 -0.37 -8.01 -22.34
CA PHE A 252 -0.72 -7.68 -20.94
C PHE A 252 0.28 -6.75 -20.26
N ARG A 253 1.58 -6.85 -20.58
CA ARG A 253 2.63 -5.99 -20.01
C ARG A 253 2.49 -4.56 -20.50
N GLU A 254 2.33 -4.39 -21.81
CA GLU A 254 2.15 -3.09 -22.45
C GLU A 254 0.83 -2.43 -21.99
N ALA A 255 -0.23 -3.22 -21.86
CA ALA A 255 -1.52 -2.77 -21.37
C ALA A 255 -1.43 -2.32 -19.89
N ALA A 256 -0.74 -3.08 -19.05
CA ALA A 256 -0.50 -2.72 -17.66
C ALA A 256 0.34 -1.43 -17.54
N ALA A 257 1.42 -1.31 -18.32
CA ALA A 257 2.24 -0.11 -18.39
C ALA A 257 1.43 1.11 -18.82
N GLN A 258 0.59 0.96 -19.85
CA GLN A 258 -0.27 2.06 -20.33
C GLN A 258 -1.33 2.44 -19.30
N ALA A 259 -1.94 1.47 -18.61
CA ALA A 259 -2.91 1.72 -17.54
C ALA A 259 -2.26 2.45 -16.35
N ALA A 260 -1.05 2.03 -15.94
CA ALA A 260 -0.28 2.68 -14.89
C ALA A 260 0.09 4.13 -15.28
N ARG A 261 0.57 4.34 -16.50
CA ARG A 261 0.88 5.66 -17.05
C ARG A 261 -0.35 6.57 -17.05
N ASN A 262 -1.47 6.09 -17.58
CA ASN A 262 -2.70 6.88 -17.66
C ASN A 262 -3.17 7.33 -16.27
N LEU A 263 -3.16 6.43 -15.28
CA LEU A 263 -3.56 6.75 -13.93
C LEU A 263 -2.57 7.70 -13.24
N ARG A 264 -1.24 7.49 -13.39
CA ARG A 264 -0.22 8.43 -12.93
C ARG A 264 -0.46 9.83 -13.49
N ASP A 265 -0.72 9.94 -14.80
CA ASP A 265 -0.94 11.22 -15.48
C ASP A 265 -2.27 11.86 -15.05
N GLU A 266 -3.31 11.06 -14.77
CA GLU A 266 -4.56 11.54 -14.20
C GLU A 266 -4.35 12.11 -12.79
N ILE A 267 -3.65 11.39 -11.91
CA ILE A 267 -3.28 11.86 -10.57
C ILE A 267 -2.53 13.20 -10.65
N ASN A 268 -1.56 13.30 -11.55
CA ASN A 268 -0.73 14.50 -11.71
C ASN A 268 -1.48 15.73 -12.22
N ARG A 269 -2.59 15.56 -12.94
CA ARG A 269 -3.45 16.70 -13.35
C ARG A 269 -4.14 17.40 -12.17
N HIS A 270 -4.26 16.71 -11.03
CA HIS A 270 -4.93 17.23 -9.83
C HIS A 270 -3.96 17.52 -8.65
N ARG A 271 -2.68 17.30 -8.89
CA ARG A 271 -1.60 17.44 -7.90
C ARG A 271 -1.13 18.87 -7.59
#